data_d125a5726d943b6caf2a56819640d4b7
#
_entry.id   d125a5726d943b6caf2a56819640d4b7
#
_cell.length_a   1.000
_cell.length_b   1.000
_cell.length_c   1.000
_cell.angle_alpha   90.00
_cell.angle_beta   90.00
_cell.angle_gamma   90.00
#
_symmetry.space_group_name_H-M   'P 1'
#
loop_
_entity.id
_entity.type
_entity.pdbx_description
1 polymer ?
#
loop_
_entity_poly.entity_id
_entity_poly.type
_entity_poly.pdbx_seq_one_letter_code
_entity_poly.pdbx_strand_id
1 'polypeptide(L)'
;MDSVSDGKFPSVVDSLNNRTDFRSWKCKEPKDDYEQIKKVGEGTFGIVYKAVYKKGTKDQKMVALKQVRIFEEQGFPVTTLREILIMKRLNHKNILKLEEVLYTPPSEKNKNRGNVYLVFQYMEQDFSGIRMSGLSFDLSQIKYIFYQILSGMAYLHKCKIIHRDIKSSNILLNHKGEIKIGDYGLARRDSKIQNKQYTYKVVTICYRAPELLLGCRDYGPEIDMWSIGCVFCELLTGVVLFKENNNEKDQLNKIFSICGTPDEKKWPGLTKLPLWEKLSQKTDYKNCLRENFKDTKFVDDITFDLINKLLQLNPKDRITAEEALNHQFFKVEPRMCKAEDLPKIDELHEYQTDKERKENRNKLTNLKAKTDNQEMEVGNKDFIGKKRNDTLSKDVTPSNTDKKMKSSHSKI
;
A
#
# COMPACT_ATOMS: atom_id res chain seq x y z
N MET A 1 27.43 -18.40 8.04
CA MET A 1 26.34 -19.06 8.80
C MET A 1 26.34 -18.46 10.19
N ASP A 2 25.72 -17.29 10.35
CA ASP A 2 25.70 -16.62 11.65
C ASP A 2 24.56 -17.16 12.47
N SER A 3 24.90 -17.73 13.62
CA SER A 3 23.99 -18.31 14.59
C SER A 3 23.03 -17.23 15.12
N VAL A 4 21.76 -17.32 14.73
CA VAL A 4 20.68 -16.57 15.37
C VAL A 4 20.49 -17.20 16.75
N SER A 5 20.96 -16.51 17.80
CA SER A 5 20.70 -16.90 19.18
C SER A 5 19.19 -16.96 19.44
N ASP A 6 18.70 -18.03 20.06
CA ASP A 6 17.33 -18.22 20.55
C ASP A 6 16.95 -17.23 21.68
N GLY A 7 17.15 -15.94 21.46
CA GLY A 7 16.81 -14.90 22.41
C GLY A 7 15.30 -14.78 22.59
N LYS A 8 14.77 -15.17 23.74
CA LYS A 8 13.40 -14.91 24.18
C LYS A 8 13.10 -13.42 24.01
N PHE A 9 12.11 -13.08 23.20
CA PHE A 9 11.64 -11.71 23.06
C PHE A 9 10.90 -11.30 24.34
N PRO A 10 11.29 -10.26 25.08
CA PRO A 10 10.51 -9.75 26.18
C PRO A 10 9.14 -9.30 25.67
N SER A 11 8.10 -9.41 26.49
CA SER A 11 6.80 -8.83 26.17
C SER A 11 6.94 -7.30 26.04
N VAL A 12 5.98 -6.64 25.38
CA VAL A 12 5.97 -5.15 25.32
C VAL A 12 5.94 -4.58 26.74
N VAL A 13 5.26 -5.25 27.69
CA VAL A 13 5.21 -4.88 29.11
C VAL A 13 6.57 -5.07 29.78
N ASP A 14 7.28 -6.18 29.50
CA ASP A 14 8.63 -6.41 30.04
C ASP A 14 9.64 -5.38 29.49
N SER A 15 9.48 -4.96 28.23
CA SER A 15 10.30 -3.92 27.62
C SER A 15 9.96 -2.52 28.16
N LEU A 16 8.72 -2.26 28.56
CA LEU A 16 8.29 -1.02 29.23
C LEU A 16 8.80 -0.97 30.68
N ASN A 17 8.86 -2.12 31.35
CA ASN A 17 9.38 -2.23 32.73
C ASN A 17 10.91 -2.19 32.79
N ASN A 18 11.62 -2.57 31.72
CA ASN A 18 13.05 -2.45 31.59
C ASN A 18 13.43 -1.03 31.14
N ARG A 19 13.52 -0.09 32.09
CA ARG A 19 13.87 1.31 31.91
C ARG A 19 15.18 1.57 31.11
N THR A 20 15.96 0.53 30.84
CA THR A 20 17.25 0.61 30.15
C THR A 20 17.11 0.89 28.64
N ASP A 21 16.02 0.46 27.98
CA ASP A 21 15.87 0.60 26.52
C ASP A 21 15.51 2.03 26.08
N PHE A 22 14.81 2.81 26.91
CA PHE A 22 14.48 4.22 26.61
C PHE A 22 15.64 5.18 26.87
N ARG A 23 16.62 4.82 27.68
CA ARG A 23 17.82 5.65 27.94
C ARG A 23 18.74 5.74 26.72
N SER A 24 18.58 4.85 25.74
CA SER A 24 19.34 4.90 24.49
C SER A 24 18.74 5.86 23.46
N TRP A 25 17.55 6.43 23.72
CA TRP A 25 16.97 7.42 22.82
C TRP A 25 17.66 8.76 23.02
N LYS A 26 18.19 9.30 21.93
CA LYS A 26 18.81 10.61 21.97
C LYS A 26 17.72 11.67 22.10
N CYS A 27 17.71 12.38 23.23
CA CYS A 27 16.88 13.56 23.43
C CYS A 27 17.47 14.72 22.61
N LYS A 28 17.16 14.75 21.30
CA LYS A 28 17.65 15.74 20.35
C LYS A 28 16.52 16.19 19.43
N GLU A 29 16.54 17.45 19.07
CA GLU A 29 15.70 17.90 17.97
C GLU A 29 16.30 17.43 16.63
N PRO A 30 15.49 16.92 15.69
CA PRO A 30 15.98 16.50 14.38
C PRO A 30 16.79 17.58 13.68
N LYS A 31 16.41 18.85 13.83
CA LYS A 31 17.09 20.00 13.23
C LYS A 31 18.56 20.16 13.64
N ASP A 32 19.00 19.58 14.76
CA ASP A 32 20.38 19.69 15.23
C ASP A 32 21.32 18.85 14.35
N ASP A 33 20.88 17.68 13.94
CA ASP A 33 21.65 16.71 13.15
C ASP A 33 21.15 16.53 11.72
N TYR A 34 19.90 16.95 11.41
CA TYR A 34 19.25 16.71 10.12
C TYR A 34 18.63 18.00 9.56
N GLU A 35 18.73 18.15 8.25
CA GLU A 35 18.03 19.18 7.49
C GLU A 35 16.94 18.53 6.64
N GLN A 36 15.69 18.88 6.90
CA GLN A 36 14.55 18.41 6.13
C GLN A 36 14.52 19.13 4.77
N ILE A 37 14.47 18.36 3.69
CA ILE A 37 14.40 18.89 2.32
C ILE A 37 12.96 18.97 1.84
N LYS A 38 12.25 17.83 1.84
CA LYS A 38 10.87 17.75 1.34
C LYS A 38 10.08 16.62 2.00
N LYS A 39 8.77 16.75 2.01
CA LYS A 39 7.85 15.68 2.39
C LYS A 39 7.75 14.69 1.22
N VAL A 40 7.96 13.40 1.51
CA VAL A 40 7.94 12.31 0.53
C VAL A 40 6.87 11.28 0.80
N GLY A 41 6.24 11.31 1.99
CA GLY A 41 5.16 10.41 2.33
C GLY A 41 4.25 10.96 3.43
N GLU A 42 2.98 10.53 3.45
CA GLU A 42 2.05 10.76 4.53
C GLU A 42 1.08 9.59 4.62
N GLY A 43 0.87 9.10 5.83
CA GLY A 43 -0.03 7.98 6.10
C GLY A 43 -0.64 8.05 7.49
N THR A 44 -1.35 6.99 7.85
CA THR A 44 -2.01 6.86 9.16
C THR A 44 -1.02 6.97 10.32
N PHE A 45 0.20 6.46 10.15
CA PHE A 45 1.21 6.35 11.21
C PHE A 45 2.15 7.56 11.30
N GLY A 46 2.12 8.49 10.35
CA GLY A 46 2.98 9.66 10.38
C GLY A 46 3.26 10.30 9.03
N ILE A 47 4.23 11.21 9.05
CA ILE A 47 4.71 11.93 7.87
C ILE A 47 6.17 11.57 7.65
N VAL A 48 6.56 11.29 6.41
CA VAL A 48 7.93 10.98 6.04
C VAL A 48 8.55 12.14 5.28
N TYR A 49 9.71 12.57 5.73
CA TYR A 49 10.51 13.61 5.11
C TYR A 49 11.82 13.05 4.57
N LYS A 50 12.22 13.47 3.37
CA LYS A 50 13.60 13.37 2.91
C LYS A 50 14.43 14.40 3.67
N ALA A 51 15.58 14.01 4.19
CA ALA A 51 16.47 14.87 4.95
C ALA A 51 17.93 14.53 4.69
N VAL A 52 18.82 15.51 4.99
CA VAL A 52 20.27 15.35 4.94
C VAL A 52 20.80 15.28 6.37
N TYR A 53 21.71 14.34 6.63
CA TYR A 53 22.49 14.30 7.87
C TYR A 53 23.63 15.32 7.81
N LYS A 54 23.63 16.32 8.73
CA LYS A 54 24.54 17.49 8.71
C LYS A 54 25.96 17.21 9.20
N LYS A 55 26.12 16.21 10.08
CA LYS A 55 27.39 15.92 10.75
C LYS A 55 28.29 14.93 9.99
N GLY A 56 27.99 14.67 8.73
CA GLY A 56 28.78 13.78 7.88
C GLY A 56 29.97 14.47 7.22
N THR A 57 30.90 13.65 6.75
CA THR A 57 31.96 14.03 5.80
C THR A 57 31.35 14.54 4.48
N LYS A 58 32.19 14.97 3.53
CA LYS A 58 31.82 15.62 2.24
C LYS A 58 30.64 14.96 1.47
N ASP A 59 30.37 13.67 1.70
CA ASP A 59 29.21 12.98 1.15
C ASP A 59 28.01 13.13 2.10
N GLN A 60 27.09 14.02 1.75
CA GLN A 60 25.86 14.28 2.49
C GLN A 60 24.98 13.01 2.50
N LYS A 61 24.93 12.32 3.65
CA LYS A 61 24.10 11.11 3.80
C LYS A 61 22.62 11.49 3.78
N MET A 62 21.89 11.00 2.76
CA MET A 62 20.45 11.14 2.68
C MET A 62 19.76 10.14 3.61
N VAL A 63 18.74 10.61 4.33
CA VAL A 63 17.92 9.81 5.25
C VAL A 63 16.43 10.10 5.07
N ALA A 64 15.61 9.15 5.50
CA ALA A 64 14.17 9.34 5.64
C ALA A 64 13.83 9.53 7.13
N LEU A 65 13.17 10.63 7.45
CA LEU A 65 12.68 10.93 8.80
C LEU A 65 11.17 10.68 8.86
N LYS A 66 10.74 9.59 9.50
CA LYS A 66 9.33 9.31 9.76
C LYS A 66 8.92 9.96 11.08
N GLN A 67 8.20 11.08 11.01
CA GLN A 67 7.60 11.72 12.17
C GLN A 67 6.35 10.96 12.58
N VAL A 68 6.35 10.42 13.78
CA VAL A 68 5.23 9.64 14.33
C VAL A 68 4.11 10.58 14.76
N ARG A 69 2.86 10.27 14.40
CA ARG A 69 1.68 10.98 14.93
C ARG A 69 1.40 10.57 16.37
N ILE A 70 1.39 11.55 17.27
CA ILE A 70 0.99 11.38 18.66
C ILE A 70 -0.39 12.01 18.82
N PHE A 71 -1.39 11.24 19.25
CA PHE A 71 -2.75 11.71 19.47
C PHE A 71 -2.92 12.19 20.92
N GLU A 72 -3.67 13.27 21.13
CA GLU A 72 -3.80 13.93 22.43
C GLU A 72 -4.31 13.00 23.53
N GLU A 73 -5.35 12.23 23.24
CA GLU A 73 -6.04 11.39 24.21
C GLU A 73 -5.37 10.03 24.47
N GLN A 74 -4.50 9.59 23.56
CA GLN A 74 -3.95 8.23 23.59
C GLN A 74 -2.46 8.17 23.98
N GLY A 75 -1.81 9.33 24.12
CA GLY A 75 -0.37 9.39 24.40
C GLY A 75 0.49 8.82 23.30
N PHE A 76 1.61 8.21 23.67
CA PHE A 76 2.54 7.59 22.70
C PHE A 76 1.93 6.30 22.11
N PRO A 77 1.84 6.16 20.76
CA PRO A 77 1.19 5.00 20.17
C PRO A 77 1.94 3.70 20.47
N VAL A 78 1.24 2.74 21.12
CA VAL A 78 1.77 1.39 21.42
C VAL A 78 2.19 0.68 20.13
N THR A 79 1.54 0.97 19.00
CA THR A 79 1.91 0.47 17.68
C THR A 79 3.32 0.88 17.28
N THR A 80 3.68 2.14 17.52
CA THR A 80 5.03 2.64 17.22
C THR A 80 6.11 2.02 18.13
N LEU A 81 5.79 1.82 19.41
CA LEU A 81 6.73 1.09 20.29
C LEU A 81 7.03 -0.32 19.78
N ARG A 82 6.00 -1.03 19.34
CA ARG A 82 6.16 -2.37 18.75
C ARG A 82 6.97 -2.32 17.45
N GLU A 83 6.68 -1.35 16.58
CA GLU A 83 7.43 -1.12 15.34
C GLU A 83 8.93 -0.94 15.66
N ILE A 84 9.28 -0.08 16.60
CA ILE A 84 10.66 0.16 17.03
C ILE A 84 11.31 -1.11 17.58
N LEU A 85 10.61 -1.84 18.47
CA LEU A 85 11.14 -3.06 19.09
C LEU A 85 11.36 -4.19 18.08
N ILE A 86 10.51 -4.31 17.08
CA ILE A 86 10.68 -5.26 15.98
C ILE A 86 11.89 -4.85 15.13
N MET A 87 11.91 -3.60 14.66
CA MET A 87 12.95 -3.12 13.73
C MET A 87 14.35 -3.11 14.33
N LYS A 88 14.50 -2.80 15.62
CA LYS A 88 15.80 -2.84 16.30
C LYS A 88 16.49 -4.22 16.26
N ARG A 89 15.72 -5.30 16.05
CA ARG A 89 16.20 -6.67 16.02
C ARG A 89 16.39 -7.22 14.60
N LEU A 90 15.88 -6.52 13.60
CA LEU A 90 15.99 -6.94 12.21
C LEU A 90 17.28 -6.42 11.60
N ASN A 91 18.05 -7.33 11.02
CA ASN A 91 19.26 -6.98 10.28
C ASN A 91 19.39 -7.87 9.05
N HIS A 92 18.91 -7.38 7.90
CA HIS A 92 18.98 -8.08 6.64
C HIS A 92 19.05 -7.08 5.49
N LYS A 93 19.76 -7.42 4.40
CA LYS A 93 19.97 -6.51 3.25
C LYS A 93 18.68 -6.03 2.60
N ASN A 94 17.62 -6.86 2.60
CA ASN A 94 16.32 -6.54 1.98
C ASN A 94 15.27 -6.10 3.02
N ILE A 95 15.69 -5.68 4.19
CA ILE A 95 14.85 -5.09 5.25
C ILE A 95 15.28 -3.65 5.49
N LEU A 96 14.33 -2.72 5.52
CA LEU A 96 14.61 -1.33 5.85
C LEU A 96 15.03 -1.23 7.32
N LYS A 97 16.29 -0.87 7.55
CA LYS A 97 16.85 -0.82 8.89
C LYS A 97 16.50 0.49 9.59
N LEU A 98 16.05 0.41 10.84
CA LEU A 98 15.96 1.56 11.74
C LEU A 98 17.36 1.95 12.20
N GLU A 99 17.82 3.14 11.82
CA GLU A 99 19.16 3.64 12.17
C GLU A 99 19.17 4.31 13.54
N GLU A 100 18.20 5.20 13.78
CA GLU A 100 18.13 5.99 15.01
C GLU A 100 16.65 6.30 15.37
N VAL A 101 16.40 6.54 16.65
CA VAL A 101 15.14 7.09 17.16
C VAL A 101 15.45 8.41 17.86
N LEU A 102 14.81 9.48 17.42
CA LEU A 102 14.95 10.82 18.00
C LEU A 102 13.68 11.18 18.75
N TYR A 103 13.83 11.85 19.84
CA TYR A 103 12.72 12.35 20.65
C TYR A 103 12.91 13.84 20.93
N THR A 104 11.90 14.64 20.58
CA THR A 104 11.81 16.04 20.91
C THR A 104 10.88 16.19 22.12
N PRO A 105 11.35 16.75 23.25
CA PRO A 105 10.50 16.94 24.42
C PRO A 105 9.34 17.92 24.15
N PRO A 106 8.27 17.88 24.96
CA PRO A 106 7.20 18.85 24.89
C PRO A 106 7.74 20.28 25.02
N SER A 107 7.21 21.20 24.20
CA SER A 107 7.52 22.61 24.21
C SER A 107 6.32 23.40 23.65
N GLU A 108 6.25 24.70 23.89
CA GLU A 108 5.23 25.55 23.27
C GLU A 108 5.23 25.47 21.74
N LYS A 109 6.41 25.33 21.11
CA LYS A 109 6.57 25.21 19.66
C LYS A 109 5.90 23.97 19.08
N ASN A 110 5.81 22.89 19.84
CA ASN A 110 5.18 21.64 19.43
C ASN A 110 3.84 21.41 20.16
N LYS A 111 3.19 22.50 20.61
CA LYS A 111 1.91 22.50 21.33
C LYS A 111 1.95 21.63 22.61
N ASN A 112 3.07 21.70 23.35
CA ASN A 112 3.35 20.93 24.55
C ASN A 112 3.26 19.41 24.37
N ARG A 113 3.58 18.92 23.15
CA ARG A 113 3.66 17.49 22.82
C ARG A 113 5.08 17.13 22.46
N GLY A 114 5.54 15.97 22.88
CA GLY A 114 6.76 15.42 22.36
C GLY A 114 6.58 14.93 20.92
N ASN A 115 7.62 15.01 20.10
CA ASN A 115 7.63 14.37 18.78
C ASN A 115 8.65 13.24 18.78
N VAL A 116 8.31 12.13 18.10
CA VAL A 116 9.24 11.04 17.86
C VAL A 116 9.49 10.93 16.37
N TYR A 117 10.75 10.76 16.01
CA TYR A 117 11.17 10.54 14.64
C TYR A 117 11.96 9.24 14.54
N LEU A 118 11.61 8.44 13.56
CA LEU A 118 12.33 7.24 13.17
C LEU A 118 13.20 7.57 11.98
N VAL A 119 14.50 7.30 12.09
CA VAL A 119 15.50 7.59 11.06
C VAL A 119 15.81 6.32 10.30
N PHE A 120 15.68 6.39 8.98
CA PHE A 120 15.95 5.29 8.05
C PHE A 120 16.91 5.73 6.94
N GLN A 121 17.54 4.76 6.29
CA GLN A 121 18.15 5.00 4.99
C GLN A 121 17.11 5.56 4.02
N TYR A 122 17.47 6.57 3.25
CA TYR A 122 16.61 7.08 2.18
C TYR A 122 16.57 6.08 1.02
N MET A 123 15.38 5.83 0.53
CA MET A 123 15.12 5.01 -0.65
C MET A 123 14.43 5.92 -1.66
N GLU A 124 14.94 5.96 -2.89
CA GLU A 124 14.53 6.96 -3.87
C GLU A 124 13.17 6.66 -4.52
N GLN A 125 12.74 5.38 -4.50
CA GLN A 125 11.49 4.98 -5.13
C GLN A 125 10.72 4.00 -4.26
N ASP A 126 9.39 3.95 -4.44
CA ASP A 126 8.55 2.82 -4.10
C ASP A 126 7.89 2.22 -5.35
N PHE A 127 7.52 0.93 -5.30
CA PHE A 127 6.97 0.25 -6.48
C PHE A 127 5.57 0.75 -6.88
N SER A 128 4.81 1.38 -6.00
CA SER A 128 3.56 2.04 -6.36
C SER A 128 3.82 3.28 -7.21
N GLY A 129 4.79 4.12 -6.83
CA GLY A 129 5.23 5.29 -7.60
C GLY A 129 5.77 4.89 -8.98
N ILE A 130 6.64 3.85 -9.02
CA ILE A 130 7.17 3.30 -10.28
C ILE A 130 6.03 2.83 -11.20
N ARG A 131 5.10 2.01 -10.70
CA ARG A 131 3.94 1.56 -11.47
C ARG A 131 3.09 2.74 -11.97
N MET A 132 2.85 3.72 -11.13
CA MET A 132 2.06 4.90 -11.49
C MET A 132 2.73 5.77 -12.55
N SER A 133 4.05 5.77 -12.67
CA SER A 133 4.76 6.45 -13.77
C SER A 133 4.62 5.74 -15.12
N GLY A 134 4.14 4.49 -15.14
CA GLY A 134 4.02 3.66 -16.33
C GLY A 134 5.32 2.94 -16.71
N LEU A 135 6.35 3.03 -15.89
CA LEU A 135 7.60 2.31 -16.11
C LEU A 135 7.40 0.82 -15.87
N SER A 136 7.96 -0.01 -16.73
CA SER A 136 7.93 -1.46 -16.66
C SER A 136 9.35 -2.04 -16.66
N PHE A 137 9.48 -3.23 -16.09
CA PHE A 137 10.73 -4.00 -16.04
C PHE A 137 10.67 -5.17 -17.01
N ASP A 138 11.81 -5.59 -17.53
CA ASP A 138 11.91 -6.86 -18.25
C ASP A 138 11.91 -8.06 -17.26
N LEU A 139 11.79 -9.29 -17.80
CA LEU A 139 11.69 -10.50 -16.97
C LEU A 139 12.95 -10.76 -16.14
N SER A 140 14.13 -10.42 -16.62
CA SER A 140 15.41 -10.56 -15.92
C SER A 140 15.47 -9.63 -14.71
N GLN A 141 15.01 -8.37 -14.89
CA GLN A 141 14.88 -7.36 -13.83
C GLN A 141 13.79 -7.74 -12.82
N ILE A 142 12.63 -8.22 -13.29
CA ILE A 142 11.56 -8.72 -12.42
C ILE A 142 12.05 -9.86 -11.52
N LYS A 143 12.81 -10.82 -12.08
CA LYS A 143 13.42 -11.91 -11.31
C LYS A 143 14.35 -11.37 -10.21
N TYR A 144 15.20 -10.42 -10.54
CA TYR A 144 16.13 -9.80 -9.59
C TYR A 144 15.40 -9.07 -8.45
N ILE A 145 14.39 -8.28 -8.80
CA ILE A 145 13.55 -7.54 -7.85
C ILE A 145 12.81 -8.53 -6.95
N PHE A 146 12.11 -9.48 -7.55
CA PHE A 146 11.24 -10.41 -6.82
C PHE A 146 12.04 -11.36 -5.92
N TYR A 147 13.23 -11.78 -6.34
CA TYR A 147 14.15 -12.56 -5.50
C TYR A 147 14.55 -11.82 -4.22
N GLN A 148 14.84 -10.52 -4.31
CA GLN A 148 15.17 -9.70 -3.15
C GLN A 148 13.97 -9.54 -2.21
N ILE A 149 12.75 -9.33 -2.75
CA ILE A 149 11.52 -9.27 -1.95
C ILE A 149 11.32 -10.58 -1.18
N LEU A 150 11.39 -11.72 -1.86
CA LEU A 150 11.25 -13.04 -1.23
C LEU A 150 12.35 -13.30 -0.19
N SER A 151 13.59 -12.87 -0.45
CA SER A 151 14.69 -12.98 0.50
C SER A 151 14.42 -12.21 1.80
N GLY A 152 13.89 -10.99 1.69
CA GLY A 152 13.44 -10.21 2.85
C GLY A 152 12.29 -10.88 3.61
N MET A 153 11.29 -11.41 2.89
CA MET A 153 10.16 -12.11 3.49
C MET A 153 10.56 -13.42 4.19
N ALA A 154 11.43 -14.23 3.56
CA ALA A 154 11.94 -15.44 4.17
C ALA A 154 12.67 -15.15 5.50
N TYR A 155 13.46 -14.07 5.53
CA TYR A 155 14.11 -13.62 6.76
C TYR A 155 13.10 -13.21 7.84
N LEU A 156 12.06 -12.41 7.50
CA LEU A 156 11.02 -12.01 8.47
C LEU A 156 10.28 -13.21 9.03
N HIS A 157 9.86 -14.15 8.17
CA HIS A 157 9.13 -15.34 8.57
C HIS A 157 10.00 -16.30 9.40
N LYS A 158 11.31 -16.40 9.10
CA LYS A 158 12.28 -17.13 9.93
C LYS A 158 12.41 -16.50 11.32
N CYS A 159 12.37 -15.16 11.41
CA CYS A 159 12.34 -14.42 12.68
C CYS A 159 10.98 -14.49 13.39
N LYS A 160 10.01 -15.26 12.84
CA LYS A 160 8.64 -15.38 13.39
C LYS A 160 7.91 -14.02 13.43
N ILE A 161 8.10 -13.18 12.42
CA ILE A 161 7.43 -11.90 12.26
C ILE A 161 6.56 -11.96 11.02
N ILE A 162 5.29 -11.58 11.18
CA ILE A 162 4.31 -11.38 10.12
C ILE A 162 4.22 -9.88 9.87
N HIS A 163 4.41 -9.45 8.62
CA HIS A 163 4.44 -8.04 8.24
C HIS A 163 3.05 -7.41 8.29
N ARG A 164 2.05 -8.05 7.69
CA ARG A 164 0.61 -7.71 7.69
C ARG A 164 0.24 -6.42 6.95
N ASP A 165 1.15 -5.83 6.18
CA ASP A 165 0.86 -4.73 5.25
C ASP A 165 1.82 -4.74 4.05
N ILE A 166 2.00 -5.92 3.43
CA ILE A 166 2.75 -6.00 2.17
C ILE A 166 1.89 -5.41 1.05
N LYS A 167 2.48 -4.44 0.35
CA LYS A 167 1.92 -3.75 -0.82
C LYS A 167 3.05 -3.04 -1.57
N SER A 168 2.80 -2.63 -2.79
CA SER A 168 3.81 -2.03 -3.67
C SER A 168 4.46 -0.77 -3.08
N SER A 169 3.70 0.08 -2.37
CA SER A 169 4.28 1.28 -1.73
C SER A 169 5.15 1.00 -0.50
N ASN A 170 5.13 -0.25 0.04
CA ASN A 170 6.00 -0.67 1.13
C ASN A 170 7.23 -1.46 0.63
N ILE A 171 7.35 -1.65 -0.68
CA ILE A 171 8.55 -2.22 -1.32
C ILE A 171 9.33 -1.05 -1.94
N LEU A 172 10.53 -0.83 -1.42
CA LEU A 172 11.34 0.34 -1.72
C LEU A 172 12.57 -0.05 -2.55
N LEU A 173 12.95 0.82 -3.48
CA LEU A 173 14.12 0.67 -4.35
C LEU A 173 15.03 1.89 -4.18
N ASN A 174 16.35 1.68 -4.19
CA ASN A 174 17.32 2.77 -4.23
C ASN A 174 18.12 2.76 -5.55
N HIS A 175 18.88 3.82 -5.80
CA HIS A 175 19.73 3.98 -6.99
C HIS A 175 20.84 2.93 -7.11
N LYS A 176 21.09 2.13 -6.05
CA LYS A 176 22.05 1.01 -6.08
C LYS A 176 21.41 -0.32 -6.49
N GLY A 177 20.11 -0.32 -6.80
CA GLY A 177 19.36 -1.54 -7.12
C GLY A 177 19.05 -2.40 -5.88
N GLU A 178 19.15 -1.85 -4.67
CA GLU A 178 18.79 -2.55 -3.44
C GLU A 178 17.28 -2.42 -3.20
N ILE A 179 16.63 -3.56 -3.00
CA ILE A 179 15.22 -3.63 -2.61
C ILE A 179 15.12 -3.81 -1.11
N LYS A 180 14.26 -3.02 -0.45
CA LYS A 180 14.01 -3.14 0.98
C LYS A 180 12.53 -3.10 1.28
N ILE A 181 12.09 -4.01 2.15
CA ILE A 181 10.73 -4.03 2.70
C ILE A 181 10.68 -3.01 3.85
N GLY A 182 9.71 -2.10 3.79
CA GLY A 182 9.51 -1.02 4.76
C GLY A 182 8.15 -1.08 5.45
N ASP A 183 7.90 -0.15 6.36
CA ASP A 183 6.67 0.08 7.13
C ASP A 183 6.18 -1.10 7.98
N TYR A 184 6.77 -1.25 9.17
CA TYR A 184 6.45 -2.30 10.14
C TYR A 184 5.36 -1.92 11.15
N GLY A 185 4.58 -0.85 10.90
CA GLY A 185 3.55 -0.35 11.82
C GLY A 185 2.47 -1.37 12.17
N LEU A 186 2.16 -2.27 11.25
CA LEU A 186 1.21 -3.37 11.46
C LEU A 186 1.88 -4.70 11.82
N ALA A 187 3.21 -4.80 11.79
CA ALA A 187 3.91 -6.06 12.01
C ALA A 187 3.65 -6.66 13.41
N ARG A 188 3.62 -7.97 13.49
CA ARG A 188 3.43 -8.74 14.74
C ARG A 188 4.31 -9.97 14.72
N ARG A 189 4.63 -10.41 15.94
CA ARG A 189 5.19 -11.73 16.15
C ARG A 189 4.12 -12.80 15.93
N ASP A 190 4.48 -13.93 15.33
CA ASP A 190 3.56 -15.04 15.05
C ASP A 190 2.84 -15.50 16.33
N SER A 191 1.49 -15.56 16.29
CA SER A 191 0.62 -15.85 17.43
C SER A 191 0.69 -17.29 17.90
N LYS A 192 1.05 -18.22 17.01
CA LYS A 192 1.26 -19.64 17.39
C LYS A 192 2.19 -19.79 18.58
N ILE A 193 3.05 -18.76 18.82
CA ILE A 193 3.94 -18.68 19.97
C ILE A 193 3.25 -18.07 21.20
N GLN A 194 2.18 -17.28 21.04
CA GLN A 194 1.56 -16.50 22.12
C GLN A 194 0.13 -16.89 22.47
N ASN A 195 -0.45 -17.85 21.76
CA ASN A 195 -1.86 -18.28 21.93
C ASN A 195 -2.88 -17.11 21.89
N LYS A 196 -2.66 -16.11 21.06
CA LYS A 196 -3.46 -14.90 20.94
C LYS A 196 -4.10 -14.77 19.58
N GLN A 197 -5.38 -14.42 19.55
CA GLN A 197 -6.07 -14.05 18.32
C GLN A 197 -5.66 -12.66 17.86
N TYR A 198 -5.57 -12.50 16.52
CA TYR A 198 -5.28 -11.23 15.89
C TYR A 198 -6.54 -10.50 15.41
N THR A 199 -6.40 -9.22 15.08
CA THR A 199 -7.41 -8.53 14.29
C THR A 199 -7.30 -8.97 12.82
N TYR A 200 -8.45 -9.28 12.20
CA TYR A 200 -8.51 -9.60 10.77
C TYR A 200 -8.54 -8.36 9.87
N LYS A 201 -8.88 -7.19 10.43
CA LYS A 201 -8.88 -5.91 9.70
C LYS A 201 -7.47 -5.33 9.60
N VAL A 202 -6.61 -6.03 8.89
CA VAL A 202 -5.24 -5.64 8.56
C VAL A 202 -5.02 -5.79 7.07
N VAL A 203 -3.92 -5.33 6.55
CA VAL A 203 -3.55 -5.31 5.13
C VAL A 203 -4.45 -4.38 4.30
N THR A 204 -3.87 -3.65 3.39
CA THR A 204 -4.59 -2.84 2.40
C THR A 204 -5.50 -3.75 1.56
N ILE A 205 -6.77 -3.39 1.36
CA ILE A 205 -7.83 -4.29 0.92
C ILE A 205 -7.50 -5.07 -0.37
N CYS A 206 -6.90 -4.42 -1.37
CA CYS A 206 -6.54 -5.07 -2.64
C CYS A 206 -5.39 -6.09 -2.55
N TYR A 207 -4.66 -6.13 -1.43
CA TYR A 207 -3.61 -7.11 -1.13
C TYR A 207 -4.02 -8.07 -0.01
N ARG A 208 -5.26 -7.93 0.52
CA ARG A 208 -5.73 -8.71 1.67
C ARG A 208 -6.11 -10.13 1.26
N ALA A 209 -5.56 -11.10 1.98
CA ALA A 209 -5.84 -12.52 1.77
C ALA A 209 -7.31 -12.89 2.04
N PRO A 210 -7.87 -13.87 1.32
CA PRO A 210 -9.28 -14.26 1.44
C PRO A 210 -9.67 -14.71 2.85
N GLU A 211 -8.80 -15.41 3.59
CA GLU A 211 -9.05 -15.79 4.98
C GLU A 211 -9.24 -14.58 5.91
N LEU A 212 -8.53 -13.49 5.68
CA LEU A 212 -8.71 -12.25 6.44
C LEU A 212 -10.03 -11.58 6.08
N LEU A 213 -10.41 -11.55 4.81
CA LEU A 213 -11.71 -11.04 4.37
C LEU A 213 -12.86 -11.85 4.99
N LEU A 214 -12.65 -13.16 5.17
CA LEU A 214 -13.60 -14.07 5.82
C LEU A 214 -13.54 -14.03 7.36
N GLY A 215 -12.76 -13.11 7.94
CA GLY A 215 -12.75 -12.84 9.37
C GLY A 215 -11.89 -13.79 10.20
N CYS A 216 -10.99 -14.54 9.58
CA CYS A 216 -10.03 -15.40 10.28
C CYS A 216 -9.16 -14.58 11.23
N ARG A 217 -9.02 -15.02 12.49
CA ARG A 217 -8.19 -14.39 13.51
C ARG A 217 -7.00 -15.24 13.93
N ASP A 218 -6.98 -16.50 13.51
CA ASP A 218 -5.88 -17.43 13.70
C ASP A 218 -5.17 -17.64 12.35
N TYR A 219 -4.24 -16.74 12.05
CA TYR A 219 -3.49 -16.73 10.81
C TYR A 219 -1.98 -16.57 11.09
N GLY A 220 -1.17 -16.91 10.13
CA GLY A 220 0.29 -16.85 10.18
C GLY A 220 0.90 -16.11 8.99
N PRO A 221 2.15 -16.43 8.64
CA PRO A 221 2.91 -15.79 7.55
C PRO A 221 2.30 -15.99 6.16
N GLU A 222 1.39 -16.94 5.99
CA GLU A 222 0.69 -17.23 4.74
C GLU A 222 -0.10 -16.03 4.19
N ILE A 223 -0.56 -15.10 5.04
CA ILE A 223 -1.24 -13.87 4.60
C ILE A 223 -0.29 -12.93 3.86
N ASP A 224 0.98 -12.85 4.28
CA ASP A 224 2.00 -12.05 3.60
C ASP A 224 2.31 -12.65 2.22
N MET A 225 2.30 -13.98 2.09
CA MET A 225 2.56 -14.67 0.82
C MET A 225 1.47 -14.42 -0.22
N TRP A 226 0.21 -14.29 0.19
CA TRP A 226 -0.86 -13.81 -0.68
C TRP A 226 -0.57 -12.39 -1.21
N SER A 227 -0.22 -11.48 -0.29
CA SER A 227 0.10 -10.09 -0.64
C SER A 227 1.30 -10.01 -1.57
N ILE A 228 2.33 -10.86 -1.35
CA ILE A 228 3.49 -11.02 -2.25
C ILE A 228 3.05 -11.52 -3.63
N GLY A 229 2.10 -12.44 -3.70
CA GLY A 229 1.51 -12.90 -4.96
C GLY A 229 0.85 -11.75 -5.73
N CYS A 230 0.10 -10.89 -5.03
CA CYS A 230 -0.49 -9.69 -5.64
C CYS A 230 0.59 -8.72 -6.16
N VAL A 231 1.64 -8.46 -5.38
CA VAL A 231 2.78 -7.61 -5.80
C VAL A 231 3.52 -8.24 -7.00
N PHE A 232 3.68 -9.56 -7.02
CA PHE A 232 4.31 -10.25 -8.15
C PHE A 232 3.50 -10.08 -9.45
N CYS A 233 2.18 -10.27 -9.40
CA CYS A 233 1.31 -10.02 -10.53
C CYS A 233 1.38 -8.56 -10.99
N GLU A 234 1.46 -7.62 -10.05
CA GLU A 234 1.59 -6.20 -10.34
C GLU A 234 2.93 -5.85 -11.02
N LEU A 235 4.03 -6.48 -10.63
CA LEU A 235 5.33 -6.35 -11.31
C LEU A 235 5.29 -6.87 -12.75
N LEU A 236 4.56 -7.98 -12.99
CA LEU A 236 4.45 -8.62 -14.31
C LEU A 236 3.54 -7.84 -15.27
N THR A 237 2.49 -7.19 -14.75
CA THR A 237 1.40 -6.61 -15.57
C THR A 237 1.32 -5.09 -15.53
N GLY A 238 1.95 -4.44 -14.54
CA GLY A 238 1.79 -3.01 -14.27
C GLY A 238 0.44 -2.63 -13.66
N VAL A 239 -0.44 -3.61 -13.34
CA VAL A 239 -1.78 -3.35 -12.78
C VAL A 239 -2.04 -4.14 -11.52
N VAL A 240 -2.82 -3.55 -10.60
CA VAL A 240 -3.27 -4.22 -9.38
C VAL A 240 -4.29 -5.31 -9.74
N LEU A 241 -3.96 -6.58 -9.47
CA LEU A 241 -4.76 -7.74 -9.89
C LEU A 241 -6.19 -7.72 -9.33
N PHE A 242 -6.33 -7.46 -8.03
CA PHE A 242 -7.62 -7.43 -7.34
C PHE A 242 -8.03 -6.00 -7.00
N LYS A 243 -7.89 -5.08 -7.96
CA LYS A 243 -8.34 -3.70 -7.78
C LYS A 243 -9.85 -3.68 -7.76
N GLU A 244 -10.40 -3.59 -6.57
CA GLU A 244 -11.82 -3.40 -6.35
C GLU A 244 -12.13 -2.45 -5.20
N ASN A 245 -13.41 -2.14 -5.11
CA ASN A 245 -13.93 -0.99 -4.41
C ASN A 245 -14.14 -1.29 -2.93
N ASN A 246 -13.91 -0.45 -2.12
CA ASN A 246 -14.45 0.07 -0.88
C ASN A 246 -15.00 -0.92 0.19
N ASN A 247 -15.32 -2.19 -0.09
CA ASN A 247 -15.82 -3.11 0.94
C ASN A 247 -15.28 -4.55 0.80
N GLU A 248 -15.31 -5.26 1.92
CA GLU A 248 -14.74 -6.62 2.03
C GLU A 248 -15.49 -7.65 1.17
N LYS A 249 -16.80 -7.45 0.94
CA LYS A 249 -17.63 -8.36 0.13
C LYS A 249 -17.25 -8.27 -1.35
N ASP A 250 -17.14 -7.07 -1.89
CA ASP A 250 -16.80 -6.87 -3.30
C ASP A 250 -15.38 -7.33 -3.60
N GLN A 251 -14.46 -7.10 -2.64
CA GLN A 251 -13.09 -7.60 -2.73
C GLN A 251 -13.06 -9.15 -2.76
N LEU A 252 -13.81 -9.80 -1.90
CA LEU A 252 -13.89 -11.27 -1.87
C LEU A 252 -14.50 -11.81 -3.17
N ASN A 253 -15.57 -11.19 -3.67
CA ASN A 253 -16.18 -11.55 -4.96
C ASN A 253 -15.21 -11.40 -6.12
N LYS A 254 -14.42 -10.32 -6.13
CA LYS A 254 -13.36 -10.12 -7.13
C LYS A 254 -12.32 -11.23 -7.09
N ILE A 255 -11.87 -11.62 -5.91
CA ILE A 255 -10.94 -12.74 -5.75
C ILE A 255 -11.57 -14.02 -6.28
N PHE A 256 -12.80 -14.35 -5.89
CA PHE A 256 -13.47 -15.57 -6.33
C PHE A 256 -13.78 -15.57 -7.84
N SER A 257 -14.11 -14.41 -8.42
CA SER A 257 -14.34 -14.32 -9.88
C SER A 257 -13.09 -14.62 -10.71
N ILE A 258 -11.89 -14.51 -10.13
CA ILE A 258 -10.61 -14.78 -10.80
C ILE A 258 -10.07 -16.16 -10.38
N CYS A 259 -10.00 -16.43 -9.08
CA CYS A 259 -9.38 -17.64 -8.53
C CYS A 259 -10.37 -18.83 -8.44
N GLY A 260 -11.66 -18.62 -8.73
CA GLY A 260 -12.72 -19.59 -8.53
C GLY A 260 -13.29 -19.55 -7.12
N THR A 261 -14.53 -20.03 -6.96
CA THR A 261 -15.14 -20.19 -5.64
C THR A 261 -14.59 -21.44 -4.96
N PRO A 262 -14.00 -21.32 -3.74
CA PRO A 262 -13.53 -22.49 -3.01
C PRO A 262 -14.69 -23.30 -2.42
N ASP A 263 -14.46 -24.59 -2.23
CA ASP A 263 -15.34 -25.51 -1.52
C ASP A 263 -14.62 -26.14 -0.30
N GLU A 264 -15.39 -26.87 0.54
CA GLU A 264 -14.83 -27.56 1.71
C GLU A 264 -13.80 -28.65 1.35
N LYS A 265 -13.81 -29.20 0.13
CA LYS A 265 -12.81 -30.19 -0.31
C LYS A 265 -11.45 -29.53 -0.57
N LYS A 266 -11.49 -28.35 -1.21
CA LYS A 266 -10.27 -27.57 -1.53
C LYS A 266 -9.78 -26.73 -0.35
N TRP A 267 -10.71 -26.31 0.54
CA TRP A 267 -10.38 -25.52 1.71
C TRP A 267 -11.15 -26.05 2.93
N PRO A 268 -10.61 -27.10 3.60
CA PRO A 268 -11.24 -27.66 4.79
C PRO A 268 -11.40 -26.64 5.91
N GLY A 269 -12.62 -26.48 6.42
CA GLY A 269 -12.97 -25.53 7.46
C GLY A 269 -13.37 -24.13 6.94
N LEU A 270 -13.52 -23.99 5.63
CA LEU A 270 -13.97 -22.74 4.99
C LEU A 270 -15.29 -22.22 5.55
N THR A 271 -16.29 -23.10 5.65
CA THR A 271 -17.63 -22.76 6.13
C THR A 271 -17.68 -22.37 7.61
N LYS A 272 -16.62 -22.69 8.39
CA LYS A 272 -16.47 -22.31 9.80
C LYS A 272 -15.87 -20.90 9.98
N LEU A 273 -15.44 -20.26 8.89
CA LEU A 273 -14.87 -18.91 8.98
C LEU A 273 -15.96 -17.90 9.36
N PRO A 274 -15.69 -16.95 10.28
CA PRO A 274 -16.70 -16.12 10.93
C PRO A 274 -17.61 -15.32 9.99
N LEU A 275 -17.10 -14.92 8.83
CA LEU A 275 -17.85 -14.08 7.87
C LEU A 275 -18.25 -14.83 6.60
N TRP A 276 -18.05 -16.17 6.54
CA TRP A 276 -18.37 -16.97 5.36
C TRP A 276 -19.83 -16.80 4.95
N GLU A 277 -20.78 -17.10 5.84
CA GLU A 277 -22.21 -17.02 5.54
C GLU A 277 -22.67 -15.61 5.13
N LYS A 278 -22.05 -14.58 5.74
CA LYS A 278 -22.40 -13.20 5.48
C LYS A 278 -21.86 -12.67 4.16
N LEU A 279 -20.67 -13.07 3.76
CA LEU A 279 -19.92 -12.48 2.65
C LEU A 279 -19.87 -13.37 1.42
N SER A 280 -19.95 -14.71 1.58
CA SER A 280 -19.97 -15.62 0.44
C SER A 280 -21.25 -15.42 -0.36
N GLN A 281 -21.09 -15.19 -1.65
CA GLN A 281 -22.22 -15.26 -2.58
C GLN A 281 -22.43 -16.71 -2.99
N LYS A 282 -23.69 -17.08 -3.30
CA LYS A 282 -24.03 -18.42 -3.83
C LYS A 282 -23.54 -18.63 -5.28
N THR A 283 -22.74 -17.72 -5.81
CA THR A 283 -22.22 -17.78 -7.17
C THR A 283 -21.03 -18.72 -7.21
N ASP A 284 -21.10 -19.75 -8.03
CA ASP A 284 -20.00 -20.66 -8.29
C ASP A 284 -19.18 -20.15 -9.48
N TYR A 285 -18.07 -19.48 -9.18
CA TYR A 285 -17.14 -18.98 -10.19
C TYR A 285 -16.14 -20.07 -10.56
N LYS A 286 -15.92 -20.26 -11.86
CA LYS A 286 -14.81 -21.07 -12.37
C LYS A 286 -13.47 -20.33 -12.15
N ASN A 287 -12.41 -21.09 -11.86
CA ASN A 287 -11.07 -20.52 -11.83
C ASN A 287 -10.66 -20.08 -13.25
N CYS A 288 -10.41 -18.82 -13.44
CA CYS A 288 -9.92 -18.21 -14.68
C CYS A 288 -8.61 -17.42 -14.46
N LEU A 289 -7.86 -17.77 -13.41
CA LEU A 289 -6.60 -17.08 -13.07
C LEU A 289 -5.61 -17.14 -14.25
N ARG A 290 -5.52 -18.28 -14.94
CA ARG A 290 -4.64 -18.43 -16.11
C ARG A 290 -5.06 -17.51 -17.26
N GLU A 291 -6.34 -17.42 -17.53
CA GLU A 291 -6.92 -16.62 -18.60
C GLU A 291 -6.66 -15.11 -18.38
N ASN A 292 -6.58 -14.65 -17.13
CA ASN A 292 -6.25 -13.27 -16.82
C ASN A 292 -4.82 -12.86 -17.24
N PHE A 293 -3.95 -13.82 -17.49
CA PHE A 293 -2.56 -13.60 -17.91
C PHE A 293 -2.27 -14.00 -19.35
N LYS A 294 -3.25 -14.44 -20.15
CA LYS A 294 -3.07 -14.94 -21.52
C LYS A 294 -2.32 -13.96 -22.45
N ASP A 295 -2.57 -12.65 -22.25
CA ASP A 295 -1.99 -11.58 -23.06
C ASP A 295 -0.77 -10.93 -22.38
N THR A 296 -0.28 -11.49 -21.26
CA THR A 296 0.85 -10.95 -20.51
C THR A 296 2.15 -11.55 -21.03
N LYS A 297 3.03 -10.70 -21.53
CA LYS A 297 4.27 -11.07 -22.23
C LYS A 297 5.18 -12.05 -21.47
N PHE A 298 5.21 -11.97 -20.15
CA PHE A 298 6.17 -12.67 -19.31
C PHE A 298 5.59 -13.83 -18.51
N VAL A 299 4.33 -14.23 -18.78
CA VAL A 299 3.67 -15.29 -18.03
C VAL A 299 3.57 -16.58 -18.85
N ASP A 300 4.70 -17.28 -18.92
CA ASP A 300 4.78 -18.69 -19.37
C ASP A 300 4.25 -19.67 -18.29
N ASP A 301 4.35 -20.96 -18.54
CA ASP A 301 3.84 -21.98 -17.61
C ASP A 301 4.61 -22.00 -16.27
N ILE A 302 5.90 -21.72 -16.29
CA ILE A 302 6.74 -21.72 -15.08
C ILE A 302 6.44 -20.48 -14.24
N THR A 303 6.28 -19.32 -14.87
CA THR A 303 5.88 -18.09 -14.19
C THR A 303 4.48 -18.21 -13.60
N PHE A 304 3.55 -18.81 -14.37
CA PHE A 304 2.20 -19.04 -13.91
C PHE A 304 2.13 -20.04 -12.74
N ASP A 305 2.95 -21.08 -12.75
CA ASP A 305 3.03 -22.03 -11.63
C ASP A 305 3.38 -21.31 -10.32
N LEU A 306 4.34 -20.37 -10.34
CA LEU A 306 4.67 -19.58 -9.17
C LEU A 306 3.51 -18.65 -8.76
N ILE A 307 2.84 -17.97 -9.70
CA ILE A 307 1.65 -17.16 -9.42
C ILE A 307 0.57 -18.02 -8.74
N ASN A 308 0.28 -19.18 -9.31
CA ASN A 308 -0.75 -20.09 -8.79
C ASN A 308 -0.42 -20.60 -7.37
N LYS A 309 0.84 -20.91 -7.08
CA LYS A 309 1.29 -21.33 -5.74
C LYS A 309 1.21 -20.20 -4.70
N LEU A 310 1.44 -18.95 -5.11
CA LEU A 310 1.30 -17.78 -4.23
C LEU A 310 -0.15 -17.43 -3.95
N LEU A 311 -1.04 -17.57 -4.95
CA LEU A 311 -2.45 -17.17 -4.88
C LEU A 311 -3.39 -18.37 -4.60
N GLN A 312 -2.92 -19.38 -3.86
CA GLN A 312 -3.80 -20.44 -3.35
C GLN A 312 -4.79 -19.85 -2.35
N LEU A 313 -6.09 -20.16 -2.54
CA LEU A 313 -7.16 -19.66 -1.66
C LEU A 313 -7.04 -20.25 -0.26
N ASN A 314 -6.79 -21.57 -0.16
CA ASN A 314 -6.48 -22.21 1.11
C ASN A 314 -5.07 -21.79 1.59
N PRO A 315 -4.95 -21.09 2.72
CA PRO A 315 -3.65 -20.62 3.22
C PRO A 315 -2.64 -21.75 3.48
N LYS A 316 -3.09 -22.98 3.75
CA LYS A 316 -2.22 -24.14 4.00
C LYS A 316 -1.53 -24.64 2.74
N ASP A 317 -2.11 -24.41 1.56
CA ASP A 317 -1.56 -24.84 0.27
C ASP A 317 -0.69 -23.75 -0.37
N ARG A 318 -0.60 -22.59 0.27
CA ARG A 318 0.17 -21.44 -0.21
C ARG A 318 1.66 -21.65 0.04
N ILE A 319 2.45 -21.43 -1.01
CA ILE A 319 3.92 -21.57 -0.97
C ILE A 319 4.55 -20.63 0.06
N THR A 320 5.54 -21.11 0.79
CA THR A 320 6.34 -20.28 1.72
C THR A 320 7.36 -19.42 0.95
N ALA A 321 7.90 -18.38 1.60
CA ALA A 321 8.92 -17.53 0.98
C ALA A 321 10.22 -18.30 0.69
N GLU A 322 10.59 -19.27 1.55
CA GLU A 322 11.77 -20.10 1.37
C GLU A 322 11.61 -21.07 0.19
N GLU A 323 10.45 -21.71 0.04
CA GLU A 323 10.14 -22.57 -1.11
C GLU A 323 10.10 -21.74 -2.41
N ALA A 324 9.49 -20.54 -2.37
CA ALA A 324 9.41 -19.65 -3.53
C ALA A 324 10.79 -19.19 -4.03
N LEU A 325 11.76 -18.95 -3.14
CA LEU A 325 13.16 -18.67 -3.51
C LEU A 325 13.81 -19.80 -4.29
N ASN A 326 13.38 -21.04 -4.04
CA ASN A 326 13.90 -22.25 -4.69
C ASN A 326 13.12 -22.66 -5.95
N HIS A 327 12.09 -21.88 -6.34
CA HIS A 327 11.23 -22.16 -7.47
C HIS A 327 11.99 -22.15 -8.82
N GLN A 328 11.50 -22.94 -9.78
CA GLN A 328 12.08 -23.03 -11.14
C GLN A 328 12.13 -21.68 -11.86
N PHE A 329 11.21 -20.76 -11.56
CA PHE A 329 11.16 -19.42 -12.09
C PHE A 329 12.52 -18.70 -12.04
N PHE A 330 13.30 -18.89 -10.98
CA PHE A 330 14.62 -18.28 -10.82
C PHE A 330 15.76 -19.08 -11.47
N LYS A 331 15.48 -20.31 -11.94
CA LYS A 331 16.50 -21.25 -12.46
C LYS A 331 16.53 -21.31 -13.98
N VAL A 332 15.49 -20.82 -14.67
CA VAL A 332 15.36 -20.81 -16.13
C VAL A 332 15.74 -19.46 -16.73
N GLU A 333 16.06 -19.46 -18.03
CA GLU A 333 16.29 -18.21 -18.77
C GLU A 333 14.99 -17.37 -18.92
N PRO A 334 15.12 -16.03 -18.99
CA PRO A 334 16.36 -15.26 -18.77
C PRO A 334 16.79 -15.34 -17.30
N ARG A 335 18.11 -15.36 -17.06
CA ARG A 335 18.66 -15.30 -15.70
C ARG A 335 18.37 -13.95 -15.05
N MET A 336 18.48 -13.88 -13.72
CA MET A 336 18.38 -12.61 -13.00
C MET A 336 19.46 -11.64 -13.50
N CYS A 337 19.11 -10.39 -13.70
CA CYS A 337 20.04 -9.32 -14.00
C CYS A 337 20.93 -8.99 -12.79
N LYS A 338 21.91 -8.13 -12.97
CA LYS A 338 22.66 -7.51 -11.87
C LYS A 338 22.00 -6.19 -11.44
N ALA A 339 22.40 -5.67 -10.30
CA ALA A 339 21.90 -4.39 -9.78
C ALA A 339 22.10 -3.22 -10.76
N GLU A 340 23.24 -3.22 -11.45
CA GLU A 340 23.63 -2.22 -12.44
C GLU A 340 22.80 -2.22 -13.72
N ASP A 341 22.10 -3.32 -14.01
CA ASP A 341 21.23 -3.49 -15.18
C ASP A 341 19.81 -2.96 -14.93
N LEU A 342 19.48 -2.56 -13.71
CA LEU A 342 18.21 -1.91 -13.43
C LEU A 342 18.18 -0.51 -14.05
N PRO A 343 17.03 -0.06 -14.57
CA PRO A 343 16.91 1.28 -15.12
C PRO A 343 17.22 2.33 -14.05
N LYS A 344 17.93 3.38 -14.41
CA LYS A 344 18.11 4.55 -13.56
C LYS A 344 16.80 5.32 -13.57
N ILE A 345 16.13 5.35 -12.41
CA ILE A 345 14.83 5.95 -12.22
C ILE A 345 15.01 7.16 -11.30
N ASP A 346 14.39 8.29 -11.64
CA ASP A 346 14.31 9.45 -10.76
C ASP A 346 13.51 9.13 -9.49
N GLU A 347 13.49 10.05 -8.53
CA GLU A 347 12.72 9.86 -7.31
C GLU A 347 11.22 9.73 -7.61
N LEU A 348 10.64 8.57 -7.32
CA LEU A 348 9.24 8.24 -7.55
C LEU A 348 8.63 7.60 -6.31
N HIS A 349 7.78 8.36 -5.62
CA HIS A 349 6.99 7.86 -4.48
C HIS A 349 5.50 7.99 -4.76
N GLU A 350 4.70 7.02 -4.30
CA GLU A 350 3.24 7.03 -4.42
C GLU A 350 2.63 8.39 -4.03
N TYR A 351 3.04 8.94 -2.90
CA TYR A 351 2.54 10.22 -2.39
C TYR A 351 2.77 11.39 -3.36
N GLN A 352 3.95 11.47 -3.97
CA GLN A 352 4.29 12.55 -4.90
C GLN A 352 3.53 12.40 -6.20
N THR A 353 3.52 11.20 -6.75
CA THR A 353 2.84 10.87 -8.01
C THR A 353 1.32 11.08 -7.90
N ASP A 354 0.71 10.72 -6.77
CA ASP A 354 -0.71 10.98 -6.50
C ASP A 354 -1.01 12.48 -6.39
N LYS A 355 -0.14 13.23 -5.74
CA LYS A 355 -0.28 14.69 -5.61
C LYS A 355 -0.24 15.37 -6.97
N GLU A 356 0.76 15.05 -7.79
CA GLU A 356 0.92 15.58 -9.15
C GLU A 356 -0.28 15.25 -10.04
N ARG A 357 -0.78 14.01 -9.97
CA ARG A 357 -1.98 13.59 -10.72
C ARG A 357 -3.22 14.35 -10.30
N LYS A 358 -3.42 14.61 -9.02
CA LYS A 358 -4.53 15.41 -8.51
C LYS A 358 -4.43 16.86 -8.96
N GLU A 359 -3.24 17.45 -8.88
CA GLU A 359 -2.99 18.83 -9.35
C GLU A 359 -3.24 18.97 -10.85
N ASN A 360 -2.76 18.02 -11.66
CA ASN A 360 -2.98 18.01 -13.11
C ASN A 360 -4.46 17.82 -13.47
N ARG A 361 -5.19 16.94 -12.77
CA ARG A 361 -6.64 16.77 -12.95
C ARG A 361 -7.39 18.07 -12.64
N ASN A 362 -7.07 18.74 -11.54
CA ASN A 362 -7.68 20.01 -11.16
C ASN A 362 -7.38 21.11 -12.18
N LYS A 363 -6.16 21.18 -12.71
CA LYS A 363 -5.80 22.11 -13.81
C LYS A 363 -6.63 21.86 -15.07
N LEU A 364 -6.80 20.58 -15.47
CA LEU A 364 -7.60 20.20 -16.63
C LEU A 364 -9.09 20.53 -16.44
N THR A 365 -9.64 20.29 -15.26
CA THR A 365 -11.04 20.63 -14.93
C THR A 365 -11.25 22.14 -14.96
N ASN A 366 -10.31 22.92 -14.41
CA ASN A 366 -10.37 24.38 -14.44
C ASN A 366 -10.20 24.94 -15.86
N LEU A 367 -9.40 24.33 -16.72
CA LEU A 367 -9.27 24.71 -18.14
C LEU A 367 -10.57 24.42 -18.91
N LYS A 368 -11.19 23.25 -18.72
CA LYS A 368 -12.48 22.91 -19.32
C LYS A 368 -13.59 23.87 -18.89
N ALA A 369 -13.69 24.18 -17.58
CA ALA A 369 -14.66 25.13 -17.07
C ALA A 369 -14.46 26.56 -17.65
N LYS A 370 -13.22 26.96 -17.94
CA LYS A 370 -12.94 28.25 -18.61
C LYS A 370 -13.33 28.22 -20.08
N THR A 371 -13.10 27.12 -20.81
CA THR A 371 -13.53 26.97 -22.21
C THR A 371 -15.05 26.94 -22.33
N ASP A 372 -15.74 26.21 -21.47
CA ASP A 372 -17.21 26.13 -21.44
C ASP A 372 -17.83 27.49 -21.13
N ASN A 373 -17.23 28.30 -20.23
CA ASN A 373 -17.68 29.67 -19.95
C ASN A 373 -17.40 30.62 -21.11
N GLN A 374 -16.30 30.48 -21.86
CA GLN A 374 -16.03 31.27 -23.04
C GLN A 374 -16.98 30.94 -24.18
N GLU A 375 -17.33 29.68 -24.40
CA GLU A 375 -18.32 29.27 -25.40
C GLU A 375 -19.74 29.78 -25.05
N MET A 376 -20.11 29.82 -23.75
CA MET A 376 -21.37 30.42 -23.32
C MET A 376 -21.38 31.97 -23.49
N GLU A 377 -20.27 32.65 -23.28
CA GLU A 377 -20.19 34.11 -23.53
C GLU A 377 -20.23 34.45 -25.00
N VAL A 378 -19.64 33.63 -25.88
CA VAL A 378 -19.72 33.82 -27.34
C VAL A 378 -21.13 33.52 -27.85
N GLY A 379 -21.76 32.43 -27.38
CA GLY A 379 -23.16 32.11 -27.75
C GLY A 379 -24.19 33.16 -27.30
N ASN A 380 -23.93 33.85 -26.17
CA ASN A 380 -24.80 34.93 -25.70
C ASN A 380 -24.62 36.26 -26.51
N LYS A 381 -23.44 36.50 -27.09
CA LYS A 381 -23.23 37.68 -27.96
C LYS A 381 -23.92 37.53 -29.30
N ASP A 382 -24.01 36.33 -29.84
CA ASP A 382 -24.74 36.07 -31.10
C ASP A 382 -26.26 36.10 -30.92
N PHE A 383 -26.78 35.87 -29.71
CA PHE A 383 -28.23 35.97 -29.42
C PHE A 383 -28.70 37.41 -29.18
N ILE A 384 -27.81 38.32 -28.77
CA ILE A 384 -28.14 39.74 -28.55
C ILE A 384 -28.07 40.56 -29.88
N GLY A 385 -27.31 40.08 -30.88
CA GLY A 385 -27.19 40.69 -32.19
C GLY A 385 -28.39 40.51 -33.11
N LYS A 386 -29.29 39.55 -32.85
CA LYS A 386 -30.48 39.25 -33.71
C LYS A 386 -31.80 39.85 -33.23
N LYS A 387 -31.82 40.68 -32.19
CA LYS A 387 -33.06 41.33 -31.68
C LYS A 387 -33.18 42.83 -31.99
N ARG A 388 -32.55 43.34 -33.04
CA ARG A 388 -32.71 44.73 -33.50
C ARG A 388 -33.00 44.82 -34.98
N ASN A 389 -34.04 44.19 -35.47
CA ASN A 389 -34.73 44.56 -36.69
C ASN A 389 -36.00 43.71 -36.77
N ASP A 390 -37.09 44.23 -36.19
CA ASP A 390 -38.46 44.07 -36.69
C ASP A 390 -39.40 44.74 -35.69
N THR A 391 -39.59 46.05 -35.95
CA THR A 391 -40.77 46.77 -35.50
C THR A 391 -41.54 47.17 -36.76
N LEU A 392 -42.75 46.61 -36.88
CA LEU A 392 -43.96 47.32 -37.34
C LEU A 392 -45.07 46.33 -37.74
N SER A 393 -46.11 46.41 -37.02
CA SER A 393 -47.51 46.52 -37.43
C SER A 393 -48.48 45.50 -36.82
N LYS A 394 -49.34 46.09 -36.01
CA LYS A 394 -50.81 46.01 -35.94
C LYS A 394 -51.52 44.82 -35.23
N ASP A 395 -52.11 45.25 -34.11
CA ASP A 395 -53.53 45.08 -33.70
C ASP A 395 -54.21 43.69 -33.91
N VAL A 396 -54.67 43.12 -32.85
CA VAL A 396 -56.11 42.90 -32.52
C VAL A 396 -56.16 42.14 -31.17
N THR A 397 -57.01 42.63 -30.28
CA THR A 397 -57.37 42.14 -28.91
C THR A 397 -58.41 41.01 -28.94
N PRO A 398 -59.00 40.61 -27.78
CA PRO A 398 -58.65 39.34 -27.06
C PRO A 398 -59.86 38.40 -26.91
N SER A 399 -59.66 37.19 -26.43
CA SER A 399 -60.76 36.51 -25.73
C SER A 399 -60.23 35.47 -24.74
N ASN A 400 -60.78 35.65 -23.53
CA ASN A 400 -60.80 34.75 -22.38
C ASN A 400 -61.13 33.28 -22.69
N THR A 401 -60.55 32.38 -21.95
CA THR A 401 -61.32 31.42 -21.08
C THR A 401 -60.41 30.67 -20.12
N ASP A 402 -60.90 30.68 -18.87
CA ASP A 402 -60.49 29.92 -17.69
C ASP A 402 -60.41 28.41 -17.84
N LYS A 403 -59.58 27.78 -16.98
CA LYS A 403 -59.86 26.74 -15.99
C LYS A 403 -58.56 26.19 -15.45
N LYS A 404 -58.19 26.51 -14.24
CA LYS A 404 -58.36 25.79 -12.95
C LYS A 404 -58.38 24.25 -13.02
N MET A 405 -57.41 23.60 -12.35
CA MET A 405 -57.58 22.79 -11.13
C MET A 405 -56.31 22.03 -10.77
N LYS A 406 -55.75 22.29 -9.59
CA LYS A 406 -55.62 21.46 -8.35
C LYS A 406 -54.84 20.13 -8.53
N SER A 407 -53.69 20.05 -7.88
CA SER A 407 -53.37 19.63 -6.50
C SER A 407 -53.60 18.14 -6.17
N SER A 408 -52.56 17.46 -5.70
CA SER A 408 -52.45 16.69 -4.41
C SER A 408 -51.20 15.80 -4.49
N HIS A 409 -50.27 15.94 -3.59
CA HIS A 409 -50.01 15.23 -2.32
C HIS A 409 -50.09 13.70 -2.40
N SER A 410 -48.96 13.03 -2.08
CA SER A 410 -48.60 12.27 -0.87
C SER A 410 -47.35 11.43 -1.15
N LYS A 411 -46.31 11.55 -0.38
CA LYS A 411 -45.89 10.71 0.76
C LYS A 411 -46.25 9.20 0.64
N ILE A 412 -45.25 8.40 0.47
CA ILE A 412 -44.77 7.36 1.43
C ILE A 412 -43.31 7.08 1.12
#